data_2169e88d423c36681920ba13847bac84
#
_entry.id   2169e88d423c36681920ba13847bac84
#
_cell.length_a   1.000
_cell.length_b   1.000
_cell.length_c   1.000
_cell.angle_alpha   90.00
_cell.angle_beta   90.00
_cell.angle_gamma   90.00
#
_symmetry.space_group_name_H-M   'P 1'
#
loop_
_entity.id
_entity.type
_entity.pdbx_description
1 polymer ?
#
loop_
_entity_poly.entity_id
_entity_poly.type
_entity_poly.pdbx_seq_one_letter_code
_entity_poly.pdbx_strand_id
1 'polypeptide(L)'
;CVITAFAPVLDVRKTVTPELKAQDSSLLLVDLGCGQNRLGGSALTQVHKNLQGVAPDVNNQVALGSFFKVVQQLIDQGDILAYHDRGDGGLLTTLAEMMFASHIGVSINVAKILEKSHNHVHNLNDSIVRSLFSEELGAVLQVDNDKAEAVQAAFAAAGLGECVYNIGSTNTTDRLIVQNGNMILLNESRIEMQKAWSETSYHIQRLRDNPACADSEFALIGDDKRNSLFAHTTFDVNADITAPYINSGAKPKIAILREQGVNGQIEMAAAFTKAGFDAYDVHMSDLFASRHHLQDFQALAACGGFSYGDVLGAGQGWAKSILFNPELRDMFAAFFAHPDSVSLGVCNGCQMLSQLADIIPGANNWPRFARNESEQFEARLSMITIPESPSVFLSALAVSSVPLVVSPG
;
A
#
# COMPACT_ATOMS: atom_id res chain seq x y z
N CYS A 1 5.30 -23.07 0.46
CA CYS A 1 6.62 -22.42 0.52
C CYS A 1 6.41 -20.92 0.31
N VAL A 2 7.02 -20.09 1.15
CA VAL A 2 7.00 -18.62 0.98
C VAL A 2 8.39 -18.21 0.49
N ILE A 3 8.44 -17.52 -0.65
CA ILE A 3 9.68 -17.00 -1.23
C ILE A 3 9.56 -15.47 -1.32
N THR A 4 10.53 -14.77 -0.76
CA THR A 4 10.58 -13.31 -0.80
C THR A 4 11.79 -12.85 -1.59
N ALA A 5 11.59 -11.95 -2.56
CA ALA A 5 12.65 -11.35 -3.35
C ALA A 5 12.72 -9.85 -3.09
N PHE A 6 13.92 -9.30 -3.00
CA PHE A 6 14.18 -7.88 -2.81
C PHE A 6 15.05 -7.34 -3.93
N ALA A 7 14.70 -6.16 -4.43
CA ALA A 7 15.56 -5.45 -5.39
C ALA A 7 15.43 -3.93 -5.16
N PRO A 8 16.53 -3.17 -5.34
CA PRO A 8 16.45 -1.72 -5.31
C PRO A 8 15.67 -1.20 -6.52
N VAL A 9 14.82 -0.19 -6.29
CA VAL A 9 14.10 0.54 -7.33
C VAL A 9 14.86 1.84 -7.61
N LEU A 10 15.26 2.06 -8.85
CA LEU A 10 16.06 3.24 -9.23
C LEU A 10 15.22 4.53 -9.25
N ASP A 11 13.97 4.44 -9.70
CA ASP A 11 13.04 5.56 -9.75
C ASP A 11 11.62 5.11 -9.40
N VAL A 12 11.15 5.44 -8.19
CA VAL A 12 9.82 5.05 -7.70
C VAL A 12 8.67 5.65 -8.51
N ARG A 13 8.91 6.74 -9.27
CA ARG A 13 7.90 7.36 -10.13
C ARG A 13 7.54 6.50 -11.34
N LYS A 14 8.39 5.54 -11.70
CA LYS A 14 8.19 4.59 -12.80
C LYS A 14 7.52 3.29 -12.35
N THR A 15 7.13 3.19 -11.08
CA THR A 15 6.44 2.01 -10.56
C THR A 15 5.08 1.85 -11.22
N VAL A 16 4.78 0.65 -11.70
CA VAL A 16 3.51 0.28 -12.31
C VAL A 16 2.74 -0.61 -11.35
N THR A 17 1.42 -0.43 -11.28
CA THR A 17 0.51 -1.16 -10.39
C THR A 17 -0.59 -1.86 -11.21
N PRO A 18 -1.39 -2.75 -10.60
CA PRO A 18 -2.57 -3.33 -11.26
C PRO A 18 -3.69 -2.32 -11.56
N GLU A 19 -3.63 -1.10 -11.01
CA GLU A 19 -4.64 -0.07 -11.17
C GLU A 19 -4.77 0.40 -12.64
N LEU A 20 -5.87 0.07 -13.29
CA LEU A 20 -6.18 0.51 -14.64
C LEU A 20 -6.33 2.03 -14.72
N LYS A 21 -5.95 2.62 -15.84
CA LYS A 21 -6.09 4.05 -16.11
C LYS A 21 -7.30 4.30 -17.00
N ALA A 22 -8.06 5.37 -16.69
CA ALA A 22 -9.28 5.75 -17.39
C ALA A 22 -8.96 6.48 -18.70
N GLN A 23 -8.37 5.77 -19.66
CA GLN A 23 -8.05 6.31 -20.99
C GLN A 23 -8.21 5.26 -22.08
N ASP A 24 -8.24 5.70 -23.33
CA ASP A 24 -8.30 4.81 -24.49
C ASP A 24 -7.05 3.93 -24.52
N SER A 25 -7.25 2.64 -24.32
CA SER A 25 -6.15 1.71 -24.09
C SER A 25 -6.50 0.30 -24.52
N SER A 26 -5.47 -0.48 -24.79
CA SER A 26 -5.55 -1.90 -25.10
C SER A 26 -5.09 -2.72 -23.90
N LEU A 27 -5.73 -3.88 -23.68
CA LEU A 27 -5.30 -4.89 -22.74
C LEU A 27 -4.57 -5.99 -23.51
N LEU A 28 -3.31 -6.19 -23.19
CA LEU A 28 -2.45 -7.22 -23.78
C LEU A 28 -2.25 -8.35 -22.77
N LEU A 29 -2.60 -9.57 -23.14
CA LEU A 29 -2.22 -10.78 -22.41
C LEU A 29 -0.88 -11.28 -22.94
N VAL A 30 0.10 -11.46 -22.07
CA VAL A 30 1.30 -12.23 -22.35
C VAL A 30 1.14 -13.61 -21.73
N ASP A 31 1.04 -14.65 -22.55
CA ASP A 31 0.83 -16.04 -22.13
C ASP A 31 2.09 -16.87 -22.40
N LEU A 32 2.93 -17.09 -21.37
CA LEU A 32 4.15 -17.90 -21.50
C LEU A 32 3.87 -19.40 -21.57
N GLY A 33 2.64 -19.83 -21.27
CA GLY A 33 2.17 -21.19 -21.56
C GLY A 33 1.92 -21.44 -23.04
N CYS A 34 1.92 -20.37 -23.87
CA CYS A 34 1.74 -20.43 -25.32
C CYS A 34 0.55 -21.31 -25.75
N GLY A 35 -0.61 -21.13 -25.10
CA GLY A 35 -1.85 -21.83 -25.41
C GLY A 35 -2.01 -23.24 -24.82
N GLN A 36 -1.12 -23.68 -23.93
CA GLN A 36 -1.26 -24.99 -23.24
C GLN A 36 -2.46 -25.01 -22.30
N ASN A 37 -2.76 -23.91 -21.65
CA ASN A 37 -3.95 -23.74 -20.80
C ASN A 37 -4.15 -24.90 -19.81
N ARG A 38 -3.09 -25.29 -19.06
CA ARG A 38 -3.10 -26.38 -18.09
C ARG A 38 -3.85 -25.96 -16.82
N LEU A 39 -4.67 -26.85 -16.26
CA LEU A 39 -5.48 -26.59 -15.07
C LEU A 39 -5.07 -27.40 -13.83
N GLY A 40 -4.12 -28.33 -13.93
CA GLY A 40 -3.73 -29.19 -12.81
C GLY A 40 -3.25 -28.35 -11.62
N GLY A 41 -3.85 -28.59 -10.43
CA GLY A 41 -3.52 -27.90 -9.20
C GLY A 41 -4.04 -26.46 -9.09
N SER A 42 -4.72 -25.93 -10.12
CA SER A 42 -5.26 -24.56 -10.12
C SER A 42 -6.34 -24.34 -9.04
N ALA A 43 -6.61 -23.09 -8.68
CA ALA A 43 -7.68 -22.70 -7.77
C ALA A 43 -9.04 -23.29 -8.22
N LEU A 44 -9.33 -23.26 -9.52
CA LEU A 44 -10.54 -23.89 -10.08
C LEU A 44 -10.63 -25.38 -9.73
N THR A 45 -9.56 -26.14 -9.92
CA THR A 45 -9.56 -27.59 -9.66
C THR A 45 -9.60 -27.89 -8.16
N GLN A 46 -9.05 -27.03 -7.32
CA GLN A 46 -9.14 -27.11 -5.86
C GLN A 46 -10.59 -26.92 -5.39
N VAL A 47 -11.28 -25.87 -5.86
CA VAL A 47 -12.69 -25.59 -5.53
C VAL A 47 -13.59 -26.74 -5.93
N HIS A 48 -13.35 -27.35 -7.09
CA HIS A 48 -14.11 -28.53 -7.56
C HIS A 48 -13.60 -29.86 -6.98
N LYS A 49 -12.63 -29.84 -6.06
CA LYS A 49 -12.04 -31.05 -5.43
C LYS A 49 -11.54 -32.08 -6.46
N ASN A 50 -11.03 -31.58 -7.58
CA ASN A 50 -10.51 -32.38 -8.68
C ASN A 50 -9.11 -31.88 -9.08
N LEU A 51 -8.09 -32.30 -8.35
CA LEU A 51 -6.71 -31.86 -8.54
C LEU A 51 -6.00 -32.59 -9.71
N GLN A 52 -6.71 -33.32 -10.54
CA GLN A 52 -6.15 -34.07 -11.65
C GLN A 52 -5.73 -33.15 -12.81
N GLY A 53 -4.82 -33.65 -13.63
CA GLY A 53 -4.34 -32.94 -14.81
C GLY A 53 -2.90 -32.46 -14.68
N VAL A 54 -2.39 -31.90 -15.78
CA VAL A 54 -1.05 -31.35 -15.83
C VAL A 54 -1.06 -29.93 -15.26
N ALA A 55 -0.16 -29.66 -14.30
CA ALA A 55 0.01 -28.33 -13.73
C ALA A 55 0.81 -27.43 -14.70
N PRO A 56 0.59 -26.09 -14.66
CA PRO A 56 1.48 -25.12 -15.26
C PRO A 56 2.93 -25.30 -14.79
N ASP A 57 3.89 -25.12 -15.70
CA ASP A 57 5.31 -25.22 -15.39
C ASP A 57 6.11 -24.29 -16.31
N VAL A 58 7.36 -23.99 -15.94
CA VAL A 58 8.30 -23.23 -16.74
C VAL A 58 8.85 -24.10 -17.87
N ASN A 59 8.15 -24.15 -19.00
CA ASN A 59 8.61 -24.94 -20.15
C ASN A 59 9.80 -24.33 -20.86
N ASN A 60 9.94 -23.00 -20.81
CA ASN A 60 11.00 -22.26 -21.48
C ASN A 60 11.57 -21.16 -20.58
N GLN A 61 12.68 -21.45 -19.92
CA GLN A 61 13.35 -20.49 -19.03
C GLN A 61 13.88 -19.26 -19.77
N VAL A 62 14.26 -19.41 -21.06
CA VAL A 62 14.73 -18.29 -21.89
C VAL A 62 13.58 -17.33 -22.16
N ALA A 63 12.39 -17.86 -22.46
CA ALA A 63 11.18 -17.05 -22.66
C ALA A 63 10.80 -16.25 -21.40
N LEU A 64 10.89 -16.87 -20.22
CA LEU A 64 10.66 -16.17 -18.95
C LEU A 64 11.67 -15.04 -18.73
N GLY A 65 12.96 -15.29 -18.97
CA GLY A 65 14.00 -14.26 -18.87
C GLY A 65 13.83 -13.13 -19.89
N SER A 66 13.39 -13.44 -21.12
CA SER A 66 13.08 -12.46 -22.16
C SER A 66 11.86 -11.61 -21.78
N PHE A 67 10.81 -12.25 -21.28
CA PHE A 67 9.60 -11.56 -20.77
C PHE A 67 9.98 -10.52 -19.71
N PHE A 68 10.72 -10.93 -18.68
CA PHE A 68 11.15 -10.02 -17.63
C PHE A 68 11.91 -8.80 -18.19
N LYS A 69 12.87 -9.02 -19.08
CA LYS A 69 13.68 -7.95 -19.69
C LYS A 69 12.83 -6.96 -20.49
N VAL A 70 11.90 -7.48 -21.31
CA VAL A 70 11.02 -6.64 -22.13
C VAL A 70 10.09 -5.81 -21.23
N VAL A 71 9.47 -6.42 -20.21
CA VAL A 71 8.59 -5.71 -19.27
C VAL A 71 9.35 -4.60 -18.55
N GLN A 72 10.56 -4.86 -18.03
CA GLN A 72 11.37 -3.83 -17.37
C GLN A 72 11.74 -2.69 -18.32
N GLN A 73 12.09 -3.00 -19.57
CA GLN A 73 12.38 -1.99 -20.58
C GLN A 73 11.14 -1.11 -20.87
N LEU A 74 9.97 -1.71 -21.05
CA LEU A 74 8.72 -0.99 -21.33
C LEU A 74 8.27 -0.13 -20.14
N ILE A 75 8.46 -0.61 -18.92
CA ILE A 75 8.24 0.18 -17.70
C ILE A 75 9.18 1.39 -17.66
N ASP A 76 10.46 1.20 -17.96
CA ASP A 76 11.43 2.30 -17.98
C ASP A 76 11.12 3.36 -19.04
N GLN A 77 10.57 2.94 -20.17
CA GLN A 77 10.13 3.81 -21.27
C GLN A 77 8.77 4.50 -20.99
N GLY A 78 8.01 4.04 -19.98
CA GLY A 78 6.67 4.55 -19.67
C GLY A 78 5.61 4.09 -20.70
N ASP A 79 5.77 2.89 -21.25
CA ASP A 79 4.86 2.34 -22.26
C ASP A 79 3.81 1.41 -21.65
N ILE A 80 3.92 1.07 -20.38
CA ILE A 80 2.95 0.28 -19.61
C ILE A 80 2.20 1.20 -18.63
N LEU A 81 0.87 1.21 -18.72
CA LEU A 81 -0.02 1.99 -17.86
C LEU A 81 -0.40 1.24 -16.57
N ALA A 82 -0.68 -0.06 -16.71
CA ALA A 82 -0.97 -0.96 -15.61
C ALA A 82 -0.45 -2.36 -15.92
N TYR A 83 -0.12 -3.11 -14.87
CA TYR A 83 0.47 -4.45 -14.96
C TYR A 83 -0.06 -5.33 -13.84
N HIS A 84 -0.43 -6.57 -14.17
CA HIS A 84 -0.73 -7.60 -13.19
C HIS A 84 -0.28 -8.97 -13.66
N ASP A 85 0.42 -9.72 -12.80
CA ASP A 85 0.79 -11.10 -13.05
C ASP A 85 -0.47 -11.97 -13.16
N ARG A 86 -0.45 -12.98 -14.03
CA ARG A 86 -1.46 -14.03 -14.01
C ARG A 86 -1.10 -15.03 -12.89
N GLY A 87 -1.93 -15.08 -11.88
CA GLY A 87 -1.77 -15.93 -10.69
C GLY A 87 -2.96 -16.87 -10.47
N ASP A 88 -3.27 -17.12 -9.21
CA ASP A 88 -4.38 -17.98 -8.77
C ASP A 88 -5.71 -17.53 -9.39
N GLY A 89 -6.45 -18.48 -9.98
CA GLY A 89 -7.70 -18.22 -10.69
C GLY A 89 -7.54 -17.74 -12.14
N GLY A 90 -6.32 -17.60 -12.64
CA GLY A 90 -5.99 -17.36 -14.05
C GLY A 90 -6.36 -15.97 -14.55
N LEU A 91 -6.59 -15.86 -15.86
CA LEU A 91 -6.89 -14.59 -16.54
C LEU A 91 -8.12 -13.89 -15.98
N LEU A 92 -9.17 -14.64 -15.64
CA LEU A 92 -10.43 -14.06 -15.13
C LEU A 92 -10.18 -13.30 -13.82
N THR A 93 -9.50 -13.94 -12.87
CA THR A 93 -9.18 -13.32 -11.57
C THR A 93 -8.21 -12.15 -11.74
N THR A 94 -7.17 -12.29 -12.56
CA THR A 94 -6.24 -11.19 -12.88
C THR A 94 -6.98 -9.93 -13.34
N LEU A 95 -7.92 -10.07 -14.28
CA LEU A 95 -8.71 -8.93 -14.76
C LEU A 95 -9.65 -8.37 -13.69
N ALA A 96 -10.28 -9.24 -12.89
CA ALA A 96 -11.14 -8.83 -11.80
C ALA A 96 -10.36 -8.01 -10.75
N GLU A 97 -9.18 -8.45 -10.36
CA GLU A 97 -8.31 -7.75 -9.40
C GLU A 97 -7.82 -6.39 -9.94
N MET A 98 -7.51 -6.29 -11.24
CA MET A 98 -7.24 -5.01 -11.88
C MET A 98 -8.43 -4.06 -11.79
N MET A 99 -9.66 -4.58 -11.97
CA MET A 99 -10.90 -3.80 -11.79
C MET A 99 -11.12 -3.40 -10.34
N PHE A 100 -10.83 -4.29 -9.37
CA PHE A 100 -10.96 -3.97 -7.94
C PHE A 100 -10.03 -2.83 -7.52
N ALA A 101 -8.82 -2.79 -8.09
CA ALA A 101 -7.85 -1.74 -7.82
C ALA A 101 -8.25 -0.38 -8.40
N SER A 102 -8.98 -0.36 -9.53
CA SER A 102 -9.21 0.85 -10.33
C SER A 102 -10.64 1.36 -10.33
N HIS A 103 -11.63 0.52 -10.03
CA HIS A 103 -13.06 0.78 -10.26
C HIS A 103 -13.38 1.10 -11.74
N ILE A 104 -12.65 0.48 -12.65
CA ILE A 104 -12.82 0.60 -14.10
C ILE A 104 -13.23 -0.75 -14.67
N GLY A 105 -14.27 -0.77 -15.50
CA GLY A 105 -14.75 -1.97 -16.17
C GLY A 105 -13.79 -2.44 -17.26
N VAL A 106 -13.89 -3.72 -17.61
CA VAL A 106 -13.06 -4.38 -18.63
C VAL A 106 -13.93 -5.15 -19.60
N SER A 107 -13.60 -5.07 -20.89
CA SER A 107 -14.23 -5.87 -21.95
C SER A 107 -13.16 -6.64 -22.71
N ILE A 108 -13.24 -7.96 -22.72
CA ILE A 108 -12.29 -8.82 -23.43
C ILE A 108 -12.99 -9.77 -24.41
N ASN A 109 -12.23 -10.17 -25.45
CA ASN A 109 -12.63 -11.20 -26.41
C ASN A 109 -11.59 -12.32 -26.43
N VAL A 110 -12.01 -13.52 -26.04
CA VAL A 110 -11.12 -14.68 -25.94
C VAL A 110 -10.92 -15.43 -27.26
N ALA A 111 -11.56 -15.04 -28.34
CA ALA A 111 -11.51 -15.75 -29.62
C ALA A 111 -10.06 -16.00 -30.09
N LYS A 112 -9.20 -14.98 -30.04
CA LYS A 112 -7.77 -15.11 -30.43
C LYS A 112 -6.97 -16.06 -29.53
N ILE A 113 -7.31 -16.14 -28.25
CA ILE A 113 -6.68 -17.08 -27.32
C ILE A 113 -7.10 -18.51 -27.66
N LEU A 114 -8.39 -18.71 -27.98
CA LEU A 114 -8.94 -20.00 -28.33
C LEU A 114 -8.39 -20.54 -29.65
N GLU A 115 -8.17 -19.69 -30.66
CA GLU A 115 -7.57 -20.06 -31.96
C GLU A 115 -6.17 -20.68 -31.80
N LYS A 116 -5.38 -20.22 -30.82
CA LYS A 116 -4.02 -20.69 -30.57
C LYS A 116 -3.93 -21.79 -29.49
N SER A 117 -5.07 -22.18 -28.91
CA SER A 117 -5.07 -23.23 -27.89
C SER A 117 -4.64 -24.57 -28.46
N HIS A 118 -3.58 -25.15 -27.93
CA HIS A 118 -3.05 -26.46 -28.35
C HIS A 118 -3.89 -27.64 -27.84
N ASN A 119 -4.75 -27.39 -26.88
CA ASN A 119 -5.68 -28.40 -26.38
C ASN A 119 -6.85 -28.48 -27.38
N HIS A 120 -6.76 -29.41 -28.36
CA HIS A 120 -7.90 -29.85 -29.16
C HIS A 120 -8.90 -30.57 -28.26
N VAL A 121 -9.48 -29.83 -27.33
CA VAL A 121 -10.48 -30.36 -26.44
C VAL A 121 -11.78 -30.50 -27.21
N HIS A 122 -12.47 -31.61 -27.01
CA HIS A 122 -13.68 -31.99 -27.74
C HIS A 122 -14.89 -31.05 -27.51
N ASN A 123 -14.73 -30.00 -26.68
CA ASN A 123 -15.80 -29.08 -26.31
C ASN A 123 -15.30 -27.63 -26.19
N LEU A 124 -15.96 -26.71 -26.89
CA LEU A 124 -15.68 -25.27 -26.86
C LEU A 124 -15.75 -24.70 -25.43
N ASN A 125 -16.71 -25.16 -24.60
CA ASN A 125 -16.85 -24.68 -23.23
C ASN A 125 -15.63 -25.03 -22.38
N ASP A 126 -15.06 -26.23 -22.53
CA ASP A 126 -13.85 -26.61 -21.81
C ASP A 126 -12.64 -25.75 -22.25
N SER A 127 -12.52 -25.45 -23.53
CA SER A 127 -11.47 -24.55 -24.04
C SER A 127 -11.62 -23.13 -23.48
N ILE A 128 -12.84 -22.61 -23.36
CA ILE A 128 -13.15 -21.31 -22.76
C ILE A 128 -12.74 -21.31 -21.27
N VAL A 129 -13.18 -22.33 -20.51
CA VAL A 129 -12.83 -22.47 -19.08
C VAL A 129 -11.31 -22.52 -18.90
N ARG A 130 -10.61 -23.33 -19.70
CA ARG A 130 -9.14 -23.42 -19.65
C ARG A 130 -8.47 -22.09 -19.95
N SER A 131 -8.92 -21.35 -20.94
CA SER A 131 -8.32 -20.06 -21.30
C SER A 131 -8.51 -18.98 -20.21
N LEU A 132 -9.61 -19.05 -19.47
CA LEU A 132 -9.94 -18.08 -18.42
C LEU A 132 -9.32 -18.44 -17.06
N PHE A 133 -9.19 -19.73 -16.71
CA PHE A 133 -8.81 -20.19 -15.39
C PHE A 133 -7.43 -20.86 -15.35
N SER A 134 -6.73 -20.97 -16.47
CA SER A 134 -5.36 -21.47 -16.47
C SER A 134 -4.40 -20.49 -15.77
N GLU A 135 -3.59 -21.06 -14.87
CA GLU A 135 -2.59 -20.33 -14.09
C GLU A 135 -1.19 -20.44 -14.73
N GLU A 136 -1.13 -20.51 -16.06
CA GLU A 136 0.13 -20.44 -16.80
C GLU A 136 0.84 -19.11 -16.50
N LEU A 137 2.18 -19.13 -16.49
CA LEU A 137 2.96 -17.91 -16.32
C LEU A 137 2.59 -16.85 -17.37
N GLY A 138 2.58 -15.60 -16.95
CA GLY A 138 2.26 -14.49 -17.84
C GLY A 138 1.73 -13.28 -17.08
N ALA A 139 1.21 -12.31 -17.82
CA ALA A 139 0.66 -11.09 -17.25
C ALA A 139 -0.36 -10.43 -18.16
N VAL A 140 -1.17 -9.55 -17.59
CA VAL A 140 -1.99 -8.60 -18.31
C VAL A 140 -1.36 -7.21 -18.20
N LEU A 141 -1.20 -6.55 -19.35
CA LEU A 141 -0.68 -5.19 -19.44
C LEU A 141 -1.76 -4.27 -20.04
N GLN A 142 -1.92 -3.10 -19.44
CA GLN A 142 -2.64 -2.00 -20.07
C GLN A 142 -1.62 -1.10 -20.78
N VAL A 143 -1.87 -0.77 -22.04
CA VAL A 143 -1.02 0.09 -22.88
C VAL A 143 -1.89 1.09 -23.65
N ASP A 144 -1.35 2.26 -23.97
CA ASP A 144 -2.03 3.20 -24.87
C ASP A 144 -2.33 2.55 -26.22
N ASN A 145 -3.45 2.87 -26.84
CA ASN A 145 -3.84 2.26 -28.12
C ASN A 145 -2.82 2.54 -29.24
N ASP A 146 -2.23 3.72 -29.26
CA ASP A 146 -1.19 4.12 -30.23
C ASP A 146 0.15 3.41 -30.01
N LYS A 147 0.39 2.89 -28.81
CA LYS A 147 1.60 2.13 -28.45
C LYS A 147 1.43 0.62 -28.54
N ALA A 148 0.21 0.11 -28.65
CA ALA A 148 -0.07 -1.33 -28.57
C ALA A 148 0.71 -2.16 -29.62
N GLU A 149 0.83 -1.69 -30.85
CA GLU A 149 1.61 -2.38 -31.89
C GLU A 149 3.11 -2.37 -31.60
N ALA A 150 3.64 -1.24 -31.11
CA ALA A 150 5.05 -1.12 -30.74
C ALA A 150 5.41 -2.04 -29.57
N VAL A 151 4.54 -2.12 -28.56
CA VAL A 151 4.71 -3.04 -27.42
C VAL A 151 4.68 -4.50 -27.87
N GLN A 152 3.72 -4.88 -28.73
CA GLN A 152 3.69 -6.24 -29.33
C GLN A 152 4.94 -6.54 -30.13
N ALA A 153 5.45 -5.57 -30.90
CA ALA A 153 6.68 -5.71 -31.66
C ALA A 153 7.92 -5.91 -30.77
N ALA A 154 7.97 -5.23 -29.59
CA ALA A 154 9.04 -5.43 -28.62
C ALA A 154 9.08 -6.87 -28.08
N PHE A 155 7.93 -7.45 -27.77
CA PHE A 155 7.82 -8.85 -27.40
C PHE A 155 8.19 -9.78 -28.55
N ALA A 156 7.75 -9.46 -29.76
CA ALA A 156 8.08 -10.26 -30.95
C ALA A 156 9.61 -10.28 -31.22
N ALA A 157 10.29 -9.14 -31.10
CA ALA A 157 11.75 -9.03 -31.23
C ALA A 157 12.50 -9.87 -30.18
N ALA A 158 11.89 -10.08 -29.00
CA ALA A 158 12.43 -10.94 -27.93
C ALA A 158 12.04 -12.43 -28.10
N GLY A 159 11.41 -12.82 -29.21
CA GLY A 159 10.99 -14.18 -29.48
C GLY A 159 9.66 -14.59 -28.82
N LEU A 160 8.86 -13.62 -28.36
CA LEU A 160 7.60 -13.84 -27.65
C LEU A 160 6.35 -13.42 -28.43
N GLY A 161 6.48 -13.15 -29.73
CA GLY A 161 5.36 -12.65 -30.54
C GLY A 161 4.13 -13.55 -30.58
N GLU A 162 4.34 -14.87 -30.54
CA GLU A 162 3.24 -15.86 -30.51
C GLU A 162 2.56 -15.97 -29.13
N CYS A 163 3.13 -15.37 -28.10
CA CYS A 163 2.62 -15.42 -26.74
C CYS A 163 1.85 -14.15 -26.34
N VAL A 164 1.72 -13.16 -27.23
CA VAL A 164 1.07 -11.86 -26.91
C VAL A 164 -0.21 -11.68 -27.67
N TYR A 165 -1.28 -11.36 -26.95
CA TYR A 165 -2.62 -11.21 -27.49
C TYR A 165 -3.21 -9.85 -27.08
N ASN A 166 -3.69 -9.05 -28.04
CA ASN A 166 -4.59 -7.96 -27.70
C ASN A 166 -5.97 -8.58 -27.43
N ILE A 167 -6.37 -8.59 -26.17
CA ILE A 167 -7.57 -9.27 -25.69
C ILE A 167 -8.76 -8.32 -25.53
N GLY A 168 -8.57 -7.00 -25.50
CA GLY A 168 -9.66 -6.06 -25.32
C GLY A 168 -9.23 -4.71 -24.78
N SER A 169 -10.11 -4.06 -24.02
CA SER A 169 -9.93 -2.70 -23.52
C SER A 169 -10.67 -2.47 -22.21
N THR A 170 -10.42 -1.32 -21.58
CA THR A 170 -11.24 -0.81 -20.47
C THR A 170 -12.63 -0.37 -20.97
N ASN A 171 -13.60 -0.33 -20.06
CA ASN A 171 -14.94 0.22 -20.33
C ASN A 171 -15.44 1.09 -19.17
N THR A 172 -16.50 1.86 -19.41
CA THR A 172 -17.08 2.80 -18.45
C THR A 172 -18.25 2.24 -17.64
N THR A 173 -18.54 0.93 -17.78
CA THR A 173 -19.74 0.32 -17.18
C THR A 173 -19.51 -0.32 -15.82
N ASP A 174 -18.26 -0.28 -15.28
CA ASP A 174 -17.84 -0.96 -14.07
C ASP A 174 -18.20 -2.48 -14.07
N ARG A 175 -18.11 -3.10 -15.26
CA ARG A 175 -18.45 -4.52 -15.47
C ARG A 175 -17.30 -5.25 -16.14
N LEU A 176 -17.14 -6.52 -15.78
CA LEU A 176 -16.32 -7.45 -16.55
C LEU A 176 -17.19 -8.10 -17.64
N ILE A 177 -16.86 -7.82 -18.88
CA ILE A 177 -17.54 -8.39 -20.05
C ILE A 177 -16.55 -9.31 -20.75
N VAL A 178 -16.85 -10.60 -20.78
CA VAL A 178 -16.06 -11.60 -21.53
C VAL A 178 -16.87 -12.08 -22.72
N GLN A 179 -16.27 -12.06 -23.90
CA GLN A 179 -16.91 -12.47 -25.15
C GLN A 179 -16.08 -13.51 -25.89
N ASN A 180 -16.75 -14.32 -26.70
CA ASN A 180 -16.14 -15.11 -27.75
C ASN A 180 -16.78 -14.72 -29.09
N GLY A 181 -16.08 -13.95 -29.89
CA GLY A 181 -16.66 -13.26 -31.03
C GLY A 181 -17.79 -12.32 -30.59
N ASN A 182 -19.01 -12.56 -31.04
CA ASN A 182 -20.20 -11.78 -30.67
C ASN A 182 -21.00 -12.39 -29.51
N MET A 183 -20.58 -13.53 -28.99
CA MET A 183 -21.29 -14.22 -27.91
C MET A 183 -20.76 -13.75 -26.56
N ILE A 184 -21.62 -13.20 -25.73
CA ILE A 184 -21.30 -12.83 -24.34
C ILE A 184 -21.23 -14.11 -23.50
N LEU A 185 -20.09 -14.35 -22.88
CA LEU A 185 -19.86 -15.48 -21.98
C LEU A 185 -20.08 -15.09 -20.51
N LEU A 186 -19.68 -13.86 -20.15
CA LEU A 186 -19.81 -13.30 -18.82
C LEU A 186 -20.12 -11.80 -18.92
N ASN A 187 -20.97 -11.32 -18.03
CA ASN A 187 -21.23 -9.89 -17.85
C ASN A 187 -21.59 -9.63 -16.39
N GLU A 188 -20.55 -9.44 -15.56
CA GLU A 188 -20.68 -9.29 -14.12
C GLU A 188 -20.22 -7.92 -13.62
N SER A 189 -20.85 -7.45 -12.57
CA SER A 189 -20.48 -6.20 -11.91
C SER A 189 -19.21 -6.39 -11.08
N ARG A 190 -18.33 -5.40 -11.10
CA ARG A 190 -17.14 -5.38 -10.23
C ARG A 190 -17.51 -5.56 -8.76
N ILE A 191 -18.54 -4.86 -8.30
CA ILE A 191 -18.98 -4.91 -6.89
C ILE A 191 -19.34 -6.33 -6.47
N GLU A 192 -20.14 -7.05 -7.28
CA GLU A 192 -20.55 -8.42 -6.94
C GLU A 192 -19.37 -9.40 -7.00
N MET A 193 -18.46 -9.22 -7.97
CA MET A 193 -17.23 -10.01 -8.05
C MET A 193 -16.32 -9.76 -6.85
N GLN A 194 -16.13 -8.49 -6.44
CA GLN A 194 -15.29 -8.12 -5.32
C GLN A 194 -15.87 -8.58 -3.98
N LYS A 195 -17.20 -8.54 -3.82
CA LYS A 195 -17.88 -9.15 -2.66
C LYS A 195 -17.64 -10.64 -2.60
N ALA A 196 -17.83 -11.36 -3.72
CA ALA A 196 -17.57 -12.80 -3.77
C ALA A 196 -16.10 -13.15 -3.46
N TRP A 197 -15.15 -12.36 -3.99
CA TRP A 197 -13.72 -12.50 -3.71
C TRP A 197 -13.38 -12.26 -2.24
N SER A 198 -14.03 -11.29 -1.60
CA SER A 198 -13.78 -10.91 -0.19
C SER A 198 -14.57 -11.74 0.83
N GLU A 199 -15.62 -12.44 0.41
CA GLU A 199 -16.63 -13.06 1.31
C GLU A 199 -16.01 -14.00 2.34
N THR A 200 -15.10 -14.88 1.92
CA THR A 200 -14.46 -15.84 2.83
C THR A 200 -13.65 -15.13 3.91
N SER A 201 -12.84 -14.14 3.53
CA SER A 201 -12.03 -13.34 4.45
C SER A 201 -12.92 -12.52 5.40
N TYR A 202 -14.01 -11.94 4.88
CA TYR A 202 -15.00 -11.22 5.67
C TYR A 202 -15.64 -12.11 6.75
N HIS A 203 -16.06 -13.33 6.40
CA HIS A 203 -16.66 -14.24 7.38
C HIS A 203 -15.64 -14.67 8.46
N ILE A 204 -14.39 -14.92 8.09
CA ILE A 204 -13.32 -15.24 9.05
C ILE A 204 -13.06 -14.04 9.97
N GLN A 205 -12.96 -12.84 9.41
CA GLN A 205 -12.78 -11.60 10.17
C GLN A 205 -13.94 -11.36 11.13
N ARG A 206 -15.17 -11.53 10.69
CA ARG A 206 -16.37 -11.37 11.49
C ARG A 206 -16.45 -12.35 12.69
N LEU A 207 -15.87 -13.55 12.56
CA LEU A 207 -15.79 -14.53 13.64
C LEU A 207 -14.65 -14.22 14.64
N ARG A 208 -13.57 -13.61 14.17
CA ARG A 208 -12.37 -13.35 14.97
C ARG A 208 -12.41 -11.99 15.67
N ASP A 209 -12.88 -10.97 14.97
CA ASP A 209 -12.80 -9.56 15.37
C ASP A 209 -14.18 -9.03 15.78
N ASN A 210 -14.32 -7.73 15.98
CA ASN A 210 -15.62 -7.11 16.21
C ASN A 210 -16.51 -7.23 14.96
N PRO A 211 -17.66 -7.93 15.05
CA PRO A 211 -18.54 -8.15 13.89
C PRO A 211 -19.02 -6.86 13.22
N ALA A 212 -19.33 -5.81 13.99
CA ALA A 212 -19.80 -4.55 13.44
C ALA A 212 -18.74 -3.84 12.59
N CYS A 213 -17.46 -3.93 12.99
CA CYS A 213 -16.35 -3.40 12.21
C CYS A 213 -16.15 -4.18 10.92
N ALA A 214 -16.20 -5.52 10.98
CA ALA A 214 -16.11 -6.38 9.79
C ALA A 214 -17.27 -6.13 8.81
N ASP A 215 -18.50 -6.02 9.32
CA ASP A 215 -19.69 -5.71 8.52
C ASP A 215 -19.57 -4.33 7.85
N SER A 216 -19.09 -3.33 8.56
CA SER A 216 -18.85 -1.98 8.04
C SER A 216 -17.80 -1.97 6.93
N GLU A 217 -16.69 -2.68 7.12
CA GLU A 217 -15.62 -2.77 6.12
C GLU A 217 -16.10 -3.47 4.84
N PHE A 218 -16.82 -4.59 4.96
CA PHE A 218 -17.37 -5.31 3.81
C PHE A 218 -18.40 -4.47 3.04
N ALA A 219 -19.21 -3.67 3.73
CA ALA A 219 -20.19 -2.78 3.11
C ALA A 219 -19.54 -1.70 2.22
N LEU A 220 -18.30 -1.27 2.53
CA LEU A 220 -17.56 -0.28 1.74
C LEU A 220 -17.25 -0.73 0.31
N ILE A 221 -17.28 -2.03 0.00
CA ILE A 221 -17.10 -2.55 -1.36
C ILE A 221 -18.16 -1.98 -2.33
N GLY A 222 -19.37 -1.73 -1.82
CA GLY A 222 -20.48 -1.14 -2.61
C GLY A 222 -20.55 0.39 -2.58
N ASP A 223 -19.64 1.08 -1.91
CA ASP A 223 -19.64 2.53 -1.82
C ASP A 223 -18.82 3.18 -2.94
N ASP A 224 -19.49 3.43 -4.07
CA ASP A 224 -18.87 4.08 -5.24
C ASP A 224 -18.59 5.59 -5.04
N LYS A 225 -19.05 6.17 -3.93
CA LYS A 225 -18.79 7.59 -3.60
C LYS A 225 -17.51 7.78 -2.83
N ARG A 226 -16.91 6.71 -2.35
CA ARG A 226 -15.66 6.76 -1.60
C ARG A 226 -14.52 7.16 -2.54
N ASN A 227 -13.88 8.28 -2.23
CA ASN A 227 -12.66 8.67 -2.94
C ASN A 227 -11.54 7.66 -2.66
N SER A 228 -10.77 7.32 -3.69
CA SER A 228 -9.52 6.59 -3.56
C SER A 228 -8.49 7.40 -2.76
N LEU A 229 -7.34 6.81 -2.48
CA LEU A 229 -6.22 7.55 -1.90
C LEU A 229 -5.71 8.58 -2.90
N PHE A 230 -5.56 9.82 -2.44
CA PHE A 230 -5.03 10.92 -3.24
C PHE A 230 -4.18 11.84 -2.38
N ALA A 231 -3.36 12.67 -3.00
CA ALA A 231 -2.65 13.76 -2.33
C ALA A 231 -3.06 15.09 -2.94
N HIS A 232 -3.54 16.00 -2.10
CA HIS A 232 -3.77 17.41 -2.44
C HIS A 232 -2.97 18.25 -1.46
N THR A 233 -1.88 18.85 -1.95
CA THR A 233 -1.01 19.68 -1.12
C THR A 233 -1.20 21.15 -1.44
N THR A 234 -1.22 21.99 -0.41
CA THR A 234 -1.29 23.46 -0.52
C THR A 234 0.09 24.09 -0.48
N PHE A 235 1.13 23.28 -0.47
CA PHE A 235 2.55 23.70 -0.47
C PHE A 235 3.30 23.02 -1.62
N ASP A 236 4.42 23.64 -2.03
CA ASP A 236 5.32 23.04 -3.02
C ASP A 236 6.15 21.94 -2.38
N VAL A 237 5.91 20.69 -2.78
CA VAL A 237 6.62 19.49 -2.27
C VAL A 237 8.11 19.47 -2.65
N ASN A 238 8.53 20.28 -3.63
CA ASN A 238 9.91 20.36 -4.08
C ASN A 238 10.68 21.52 -3.42
N ALA A 239 10.00 22.35 -2.64
CA ALA A 239 10.64 23.47 -1.95
C ALA A 239 11.52 22.98 -0.80
N ASP A 240 12.80 23.27 -0.85
CA ASP A 240 13.71 23.05 0.29
C ASP A 240 13.63 24.21 1.27
N ILE A 241 12.68 24.11 2.21
CA ILE A 241 12.45 25.12 3.24
C ILE A 241 13.57 25.15 4.29
N THR A 242 14.43 24.12 4.35
CA THR A 242 15.50 24.01 5.35
C THR A 242 16.81 24.64 4.91
N ALA A 243 17.05 24.74 3.61
CA ALA A 243 18.30 25.27 3.04
C ALA A 243 18.72 26.65 3.58
N PRO A 244 17.83 27.67 3.75
CA PRO A 244 18.20 28.95 4.31
C PRO A 244 18.76 28.86 5.73
N TYR A 245 18.21 27.99 6.56
CA TYR A 245 18.59 27.78 7.96
C TYR A 245 19.90 27.00 8.06
N ILE A 246 20.06 25.94 7.27
CA ILE A 246 21.29 25.15 7.19
C ILE A 246 22.46 26.07 6.76
N ASN A 247 22.24 26.92 5.76
CA ASN A 247 23.24 27.83 5.25
C ASN A 247 23.62 28.94 6.27
N SER A 248 22.75 29.28 7.21
CA SER A 248 23.05 30.19 8.31
C SER A 248 23.99 29.62 9.37
N GLY A 249 24.20 28.29 9.37
CA GLY A 249 25.00 27.59 10.37
C GLY A 249 24.26 27.38 11.71
N ALA A 250 23.00 27.80 11.84
CA ALA A 250 22.21 27.54 13.03
C ALA A 250 21.92 26.03 13.16
N LYS A 251 22.17 25.48 14.35
CA LYS A 251 21.95 24.06 14.67
C LYS A 251 21.20 23.95 15.99
N PRO A 252 19.88 24.16 16.02
CA PRO A 252 19.11 24.00 17.23
C PRO A 252 19.22 22.55 17.71
N LYS A 253 19.34 22.36 19.03
CA LYS A 253 19.46 21.02 19.61
C LYS A 253 18.09 20.41 19.79
N ILE A 254 17.98 19.12 19.41
CA ILE A 254 16.78 18.31 19.62
C ILE A 254 17.09 17.05 20.41
N ALA A 255 16.28 16.78 21.45
CA ALA A 255 16.29 15.51 22.13
C ALA A 255 15.41 14.51 21.37
N ILE A 256 16.02 13.46 20.84
CA ILE A 256 15.32 12.29 20.29
C ILE A 256 15.05 11.34 21.45
N LEU A 257 13.87 11.49 22.02
CA LEU A 257 13.50 10.81 23.27
C LEU A 257 13.02 9.39 22.99
N ARG A 258 13.56 8.45 23.76
CA ARG A 258 13.15 7.04 23.71
C ARG A 258 13.13 6.38 25.08
N GLU A 259 12.40 5.28 25.14
CA GLU A 259 12.33 4.37 26.29
C GLU A 259 12.47 2.92 25.77
N GLN A 260 12.63 1.95 26.68
CA GLN A 260 12.64 0.53 26.30
C GLN A 260 11.38 0.16 25.49
N GLY A 261 11.57 -0.59 24.40
CA GLY A 261 10.49 -0.95 23.48
C GLY A 261 10.17 0.12 22.42
N VAL A 262 10.78 1.29 22.50
CA VAL A 262 10.73 2.32 21.46
C VAL A 262 11.75 2.00 20.36
N ASN A 263 11.39 2.25 19.10
CA ASN A 263 12.26 2.11 17.94
C ASN A 263 12.12 3.32 17.01
N GLY A 264 12.93 3.35 15.94
CA GLY A 264 12.89 4.46 14.98
C GLY A 264 13.63 5.72 15.44
N GLN A 265 14.38 5.68 16.55
CA GLN A 265 15.17 6.83 17.06
C GLN A 265 16.31 7.20 16.11
N ILE A 266 16.90 6.24 15.40
CA ILE A 266 17.99 6.50 14.43
C ILE A 266 17.43 7.23 13.21
N GLU A 267 16.31 6.78 12.68
CA GLU A 267 15.61 7.39 11.54
C GLU A 267 15.10 8.79 11.91
N MET A 268 14.56 8.97 13.10
CA MET A 268 14.13 10.27 13.62
C MET A 268 15.33 11.23 13.74
N ALA A 269 16.43 10.79 14.32
CA ALA A 269 17.65 11.58 14.42
C ALA A 269 18.19 11.94 13.04
N ALA A 270 18.19 10.99 12.09
CA ALA A 270 18.64 11.24 10.72
C ALA A 270 17.75 12.29 10.01
N ALA A 271 16.42 12.22 10.18
CA ALA A 271 15.48 13.18 9.61
C ALA A 271 15.73 14.60 10.15
N PHE A 272 15.86 14.77 11.45
CA PHE A 272 16.14 16.07 12.05
C PHE A 272 17.55 16.57 11.72
N THR A 273 18.55 15.70 11.67
CA THR A 273 19.91 16.09 11.23
C THR A 273 19.91 16.59 9.80
N LYS A 274 19.17 15.91 8.91
CA LYS A 274 18.99 16.34 7.51
C LYS A 274 18.28 17.69 7.42
N ALA A 275 17.37 17.99 8.35
CA ALA A 275 16.68 19.27 8.46
C ALA A 275 17.54 20.38 9.13
N GLY A 276 18.78 20.08 9.54
CA GLY A 276 19.72 21.06 10.10
C GLY A 276 19.77 21.13 11.63
N PHE A 277 19.13 20.21 12.33
CA PHE A 277 19.22 20.12 13.79
C PHE A 277 20.48 19.39 14.25
N ASP A 278 20.91 19.68 15.47
CA ASP A 278 21.87 18.87 16.22
C ASP A 278 21.10 17.87 17.08
N ALA A 279 21.00 16.63 16.59
CA ALA A 279 20.14 15.61 17.17
C ALA A 279 20.87 14.74 18.20
N TYR A 280 20.32 14.65 19.39
CA TYR A 280 20.84 13.86 20.52
C TYR A 280 19.91 12.67 20.80
N ASP A 281 20.46 11.48 20.83
CA ASP A 281 19.75 10.28 21.33
C ASP A 281 19.66 10.34 22.86
N VAL A 282 18.46 10.53 23.38
CA VAL A 282 18.18 10.67 24.82
C VAL A 282 17.28 9.55 25.28
N HIS A 283 17.84 8.62 26.03
CA HIS A 283 17.06 7.59 26.71
C HIS A 283 16.49 8.12 28.02
N MET A 284 15.31 7.66 28.45
CA MET A 284 14.72 8.09 29.72
C MET A 284 15.66 7.88 30.91
N SER A 285 16.49 6.82 30.88
CA SER A 285 17.50 6.60 31.94
C SER A 285 18.56 7.72 32.04
N ASP A 286 18.77 8.50 30.98
CA ASP A 286 19.70 9.62 30.99
C ASP A 286 19.08 10.82 31.70
N LEU A 287 17.77 10.99 31.58
CA LEU A 287 17.02 12.00 32.32
C LEU A 287 16.90 11.61 33.79
N PHE A 288 16.60 10.34 34.11
CA PHE A 288 16.58 9.82 35.46
C PHE A 288 17.93 10.00 36.21
N ALA A 289 19.03 9.82 35.49
CA ALA A 289 20.38 9.95 36.02
C ALA A 289 20.94 11.37 35.95
N SER A 290 20.14 12.35 35.52
CA SER A 290 20.53 13.76 35.32
C SER A 290 21.75 13.94 34.41
N ARG A 291 21.96 13.00 33.46
CA ARG A 291 23.02 13.13 32.43
C ARG A 291 22.66 14.13 31.35
N HIS A 292 21.36 14.30 31.09
CA HIS A 292 20.77 15.32 30.22
C HIS A 292 19.64 16.04 30.94
N HIS A 293 19.43 17.30 30.59
CA HIS A 293 18.31 18.09 31.06
C HIS A 293 17.55 18.64 29.85
N LEU A 294 16.21 18.59 29.84
CA LEU A 294 15.41 19.05 28.69
C LEU A 294 15.61 20.53 28.40
N GLN A 295 15.97 21.35 29.37
CA GLN A 295 16.32 22.76 29.20
C GLN A 295 17.52 23.02 28.25
N ASP A 296 18.34 21.99 27.97
CA ASP A 296 19.48 22.09 27.07
C ASP A 296 19.08 22.00 25.59
N PHE A 297 17.79 21.70 25.32
CA PHE A 297 17.24 21.45 23.99
C PHE A 297 16.15 22.48 23.65
N GLN A 298 16.07 22.85 22.37
CA GLN A 298 15.00 23.67 21.80
C GLN A 298 13.83 22.81 21.31
N ALA A 299 14.07 21.54 21.03
CA ALA A 299 13.06 20.63 20.53
C ALA A 299 13.12 19.25 21.21
N LEU A 300 11.99 18.59 21.25
CA LEU A 300 11.81 17.22 21.72
C LEU A 300 11.06 16.40 20.66
N ALA A 301 11.59 15.26 20.26
CA ALA A 301 10.86 14.29 19.43
C ALA A 301 10.72 12.97 20.21
N ALA A 302 9.50 12.61 20.58
CA ALA A 302 9.17 11.34 21.20
C ALA A 302 8.85 10.30 20.10
N CYS A 303 9.67 9.24 20.02
CA CYS A 303 9.60 8.25 18.95
C CYS A 303 8.47 7.23 19.13
N GLY A 304 8.18 6.50 18.05
CA GLY A 304 7.24 5.38 18.04
C GLY A 304 7.82 4.08 18.57
N GLY A 305 6.98 3.09 18.70
CA GLY A 305 7.31 1.75 19.22
C GLY A 305 6.26 1.27 20.20
N PHE A 306 6.69 0.44 21.14
CA PHE A 306 5.83 -0.17 22.16
C PHE A 306 6.51 -0.04 23.53
N SER A 307 6.52 1.17 24.08
CA SER A 307 7.19 1.44 25.35
C SER A 307 6.62 0.57 26.47
N TYR A 308 7.50 -0.13 27.20
CA TYR A 308 7.14 -1.13 28.21
C TYR A 308 6.21 -2.24 27.71
N GLY A 309 6.26 -2.55 26.38
CA GLY A 309 5.38 -3.53 25.76
C GLY A 309 3.90 -3.17 25.81
N ASP A 310 3.57 -1.89 26.01
CA ASP A 310 2.21 -1.34 26.18
C ASP A 310 1.35 -2.06 27.24
N VAL A 311 1.98 -2.68 28.24
CA VAL A 311 1.31 -3.50 29.28
C VAL A 311 0.24 -2.73 30.05
N LEU A 312 0.45 -1.43 30.29
CA LEU A 312 -0.51 -0.56 30.95
C LEU A 312 -1.45 0.19 29.98
N GLY A 313 -1.30 -0.06 28.69
CA GLY A 313 -1.89 0.67 27.60
C GLY A 313 -0.83 1.48 26.84
N ALA A 314 -1.14 1.79 25.58
CA ALA A 314 -0.21 2.41 24.64
C ALA A 314 0.34 3.75 25.15
N GLY A 315 1.67 3.83 25.29
CA GLY A 315 2.38 4.99 25.83
C GLY A 315 2.17 5.26 27.32
N GLN A 316 1.30 4.52 28.02
CA GLN A 316 0.96 4.82 29.41
C GLN A 316 2.13 4.51 30.38
N GLY A 317 2.86 3.43 30.18
CA GLY A 317 4.02 3.10 31.00
C GLY A 317 5.07 4.21 30.96
N TRP A 318 5.34 4.71 29.77
CA TRP A 318 6.27 5.83 29.55
C TRP A 318 5.78 7.12 30.21
N ALA A 319 4.51 7.52 29.97
CA ALA A 319 3.94 8.70 30.60
C ALA A 319 3.96 8.61 32.15
N LYS A 320 3.64 7.44 32.72
CA LYS A 320 3.64 7.23 34.15
C LYS A 320 5.05 7.31 34.78
N SER A 321 6.09 6.86 34.04
CA SER A 321 7.47 7.03 34.50
C SER A 321 7.87 8.50 34.66
N ILE A 322 7.26 9.39 33.85
CA ILE A 322 7.43 10.84 33.96
C ILE A 322 6.55 11.40 35.08
N LEU A 323 5.23 11.14 35.05
CA LEU A 323 4.28 11.78 35.98
C LEU A 323 4.47 11.41 37.43
N PHE A 324 4.91 10.17 37.74
CA PHE A 324 5.14 9.69 39.10
C PHE A 324 6.54 9.95 39.64
N ASN A 325 7.42 10.55 38.82
CA ASN A 325 8.71 11.08 39.28
C ASN A 325 8.60 12.61 39.33
N PRO A 326 8.63 13.23 40.53
CA PRO A 326 8.46 14.69 40.65
C PRO A 326 9.51 15.49 39.89
N GLU A 327 10.77 15.05 39.89
CA GLU A 327 11.87 15.75 39.19
C GLU A 327 11.65 15.73 37.68
N LEU A 328 11.29 14.58 37.10
CA LEU A 328 10.98 14.47 35.67
C LEU A 328 9.71 15.22 35.32
N ARG A 329 8.66 15.07 36.10
CA ARG A 329 7.41 15.80 35.84
C ARG A 329 7.65 17.31 35.75
N ASP A 330 8.40 17.85 36.74
CA ASP A 330 8.69 19.28 36.77
C ASP A 330 9.63 19.71 35.61
N MET A 331 10.61 18.86 35.23
CA MET A 331 11.49 19.07 34.07
C MET A 331 10.68 19.13 32.77
N PHE A 332 9.78 18.16 32.54
CA PHE A 332 8.91 18.14 31.36
C PHE A 332 7.94 19.31 31.35
N ALA A 333 7.30 19.62 32.48
CA ALA A 333 6.41 20.77 32.59
C ALA A 333 7.11 22.10 32.29
N ALA A 334 8.33 22.29 32.80
CA ALA A 334 9.13 23.47 32.53
C ALA A 334 9.51 23.56 31.03
N PHE A 335 9.86 22.43 30.39
CA PHE A 335 10.17 22.38 28.97
C PHE A 335 8.93 22.74 28.12
N PHE A 336 7.79 22.16 28.40
CA PHE A 336 6.55 22.45 27.65
C PHE A 336 6.03 23.89 27.86
N ALA A 337 6.31 24.48 29.00
CA ALA A 337 5.95 25.86 29.29
C ALA A 337 6.90 26.90 28.66
N HIS A 338 8.07 26.47 28.16
CA HIS A 338 9.02 27.39 27.56
C HIS A 338 8.54 27.85 26.17
N PRO A 339 8.46 29.16 25.90
CA PRO A 339 7.84 29.68 24.68
C PRO A 339 8.59 29.33 23.39
N ASP A 340 9.90 29.09 23.49
CA ASP A 340 10.77 28.78 22.34
C ASP A 340 11.04 27.27 22.20
N SER A 341 10.32 26.43 22.94
CA SER A 341 10.43 24.98 22.83
C SER A 341 9.31 24.41 21.95
N VAL A 342 9.62 23.33 21.23
CA VAL A 342 8.66 22.60 20.40
C VAL A 342 8.73 21.10 20.69
N SER A 343 7.58 20.42 20.56
CA SER A 343 7.48 18.97 20.82
C SER A 343 6.76 18.27 19.70
N LEU A 344 7.31 17.14 19.26
CA LEU A 344 6.70 16.22 18.30
C LEU A 344 6.58 14.83 18.93
N GLY A 345 5.37 14.27 18.93
CA GLY A 345 5.15 12.86 19.28
C GLY A 345 4.71 12.08 18.05
N VAL A 346 5.33 10.94 17.83
CA VAL A 346 4.98 10.05 16.71
C VAL A 346 4.58 8.69 17.26
N CYS A 347 3.42 8.16 16.83
CA CYS A 347 2.91 6.84 17.19
C CYS A 347 2.88 6.68 18.73
N ASN A 348 3.67 5.79 19.31
CA ASN A 348 3.75 5.59 20.77
C ASN A 348 4.17 6.86 21.54
N GLY A 349 5.05 7.68 20.95
CA GLY A 349 5.39 9.00 21.49
C GLY A 349 4.21 9.97 21.51
N CYS A 350 3.33 9.94 20.50
CA CYS A 350 2.08 10.70 20.48
C CYS A 350 1.13 10.22 21.57
N GLN A 351 0.98 8.91 21.74
CA GLN A 351 0.18 8.29 22.79
C GLN A 351 0.70 8.67 24.19
N MET A 352 2.02 8.69 24.36
CA MET A 352 2.66 9.13 25.60
C MET A 352 2.37 10.61 25.87
N LEU A 353 2.58 11.51 24.89
CA LEU A 353 2.31 12.94 25.08
C LEU A 353 0.85 13.22 25.41
N SER A 354 -0.11 12.48 24.82
CA SER A 354 -1.52 12.64 25.16
C SER A 354 -1.84 12.35 26.65
N GLN A 355 -1.06 11.46 27.27
CA GLN A 355 -1.17 11.17 28.70
C GLN A 355 -0.52 12.25 29.60
N LEU A 356 0.33 13.10 29.01
CA LEU A 356 0.95 14.24 29.68
C LEU A 356 0.15 15.55 29.50
N ALA A 357 -1.05 15.49 28.97
CA ALA A 357 -1.87 16.67 28.65
C ALA A 357 -2.02 17.65 29.84
N ASP A 358 -2.07 17.15 31.06
CA ASP A 358 -2.21 17.97 32.27
C ASP A 358 -0.98 18.88 32.54
N ILE A 359 0.18 18.57 31.97
CA ILE A 359 1.41 19.36 32.11
C ILE A 359 1.85 20.05 30.83
N ILE A 360 1.08 19.89 29.73
CA ILE A 360 1.33 20.56 28.44
C ILE A 360 0.37 21.75 28.31
N PRO A 361 0.85 22.99 28.23
CA PRO A 361 0.00 24.17 28.07
C PRO A 361 -0.89 24.06 26.83
N GLY A 362 -2.20 24.24 26.98
CA GLY A 362 -3.19 24.22 25.90
C GLY A 362 -3.66 22.83 25.48
N ALA A 363 -3.19 21.75 26.09
CA ALA A 363 -3.52 20.37 25.73
C ALA A 363 -4.80 19.83 26.43
N ASN A 364 -5.57 20.64 27.13
CA ASN A 364 -6.72 20.20 27.93
C ASN A 364 -7.81 19.47 27.13
N ASN A 365 -7.87 19.73 25.81
CA ASN A 365 -8.83 19.12 24.90
C ASN A 365 -8.26 17.96 24.07
N TRP A 366 -7.03 17.52 24.38
CA TRP A 366 -6.45 16.40 23.65
C TRP A 366 -7.20 15.10 23.97
N PRO A 367 -7.49 14.28 22.94
CA PRO A 367 -8.15 13.00 23.15
C PRO A 367 -7.21 12.03 23.86
N ARG A 368 -7.79 11.08 24.59
CA ARG A 368 -7.06 9.91 25.09
C ARG A 368 -7.13 8.80 24.07
N PHE A 369 -6.01 8.15 23.85
CA PHE A 369 -5.97 6.92 23.05
C PHE A 369 -6.59 5.78 23.86
N ALA A 370 -7.51 5.07 23.25
CA ALA A 370 -8.21 3.91 23.79
C ALA A 370 -7.98 2.71 22.88
N ARG A 371 -8.37 1.52 23.33
CA ARG A 371 -8.32 0.31 22.51
C ARG A 371 -9.18 0.49 21.25
N ASN A 372 -8.69 -0.01 20.11
CA ASN A 372 -9.44 0.01 18.85
C ASN A 372 -10.80 -0.69 18.99
N GLU A 373 -11.84 -0.17 18.35
CA GLU A 373 -13.17 -0.80 18.34
C GLU A 373 -13.15 -2.18 17.68
N SER A 374 -12.26 -2.40 16.72
CA SER A 374 -12.04 -3.71 16.09
C SER A 374 -11.42 -4.74 17.02
N GLU A 375 -10.89 -4.33 18.17
CA GLU A 375 -10.10 -5.14 19.11
C GLU A 375 -8.82 -5.73 18.50
N GLN A 376 -8.40 -5.22 17.35
CA GLN A 376 -7.21 -5.64 16.63
C GLN A 376 -6.24 -4.47 16.43
N PHE A 377 -4.98 -4.80 16.16
CA PHE A 377 -4.00 -3.84 15.67
C PHE A 377 -4.39 -3.42 14.25
N GLU A 378 -4.54 -2.11 14.05
CA GLU A 378 -4.93 -1.54 12.76
C GLU A 378 -3.69 -1.00 12.02
N ALA A 379 -3.34 -1.62 10.90
CA ALA A 379 -2.31 -1.14 9.98
C ALA A 379 -2.98 -0.67 8.69
N ARG A 380 -3.21 0.64 8.56
CA ARG A 380 -3.97 1.22 7.44
C ARG A 380 -3.28 2.42 6.84
N LEU A 381 -3.50 2.63 5.54
CA LEU A 381 -3.25 3.90 4.88
C LEU A 381 -4.58 4.66 4.84
N SER A 382 -4.66 5.74 5.61
CA SER A 382 -5.90 6.51 5.78
C SER A 382 -5.73 7.92 5.23
N MET A 383 -6.81 8.46 4.64
CA MET A 383 -6.84 9.87 4.25
C MET A 383 -7.01 10.77 5.47
N ILE A 384 -6.19 11.79 5.57
CA ILE A 384 -6.34 12.87 6.54
C ILE A 384 -6.46 14.21 5.83
N THR A 385 -7.18 15.13 6.45
CA THR A 385 -7.18 16.55 6.08
C THR A 385 -6.61 17.34 7.23
N ILE A 386 -5.67 18.23 6.95
CA ILE A 386 -5.01 19.07 7.95
C ILE A 386 -5.82 20.37 8.04
N PRO A 387 -6.54 20.62 9.13
CA PRO A 387 -7.29 21.88 9.28
C PRO A 387 -6.33 23.07 9.51
N GLU A 388 -6.84 24.27 9.40
CA GLU A 388 -6.12 25.45 9.86
C GLU A 388 -5.74 25.30 11.33
N SER A 389 -4.49 25.58 11.65
CA SER A 389 -3.94 25.36 12.98
C SER A 389 -2.86 26.40 13.30
N PRO A 390 -2.80 26.88 14.55
CA PRO A 390 -1.72 27.73 15.01
C PRO A 390 -0.40 26.97 15.24
N SER A 391 -0.39 25.64 15.10
CA SER A 391 0.78 24.80 15.29
C SER A 391 1.87 25.14 14.28
N VAL A 392 3.09 25.36 14.73
CA VAL A 392 4.26 25.61 13.87
C VAL A 392 4.55 24.44 12.91
N PHE A 393 4.16 23.21 13.28
CA PHE A 393 4.31 22.03 12.43
C PHE A 393 3.25 21.91 11.32
N LEU A 394 2.05 22.50 11.52
CA LEU A 394 0.90 22.27 10.66
C LEU A 394 0.45 23.49 9.87
N SER A 395 0.84 24.71 10.29
CA SER A 395 0.38 25.96 9.67
C SER A 395 0.68 26.04 8.17
N ALA A 396 1.86 25.59 7.74
CA ALA A 396 2.25 25.56 6.33
C ALA A 396 1.59 24.45 5.52
N LEU A 397 0.91 23.50 6.18
CA LEU A 397 0.25 22.36 5.56
C LEU A 397 -1.28 22.50 5.56
N ALA A 398 -1.81 23.62 6.07
CA ALA A 398 -3.25 23.83 6.25
C ALA A 398 -4.04 23.56 4.96
N VAL A 399 -5.21 22.92 5.11
CA VAL A 399 -6.14 22.53 4.04
C VAL A 399 -5.59 21.45 3.09
N SER A 400 -4.38 20.93 3.33
CA SER A 400 -3.88 19.78 2.59
C SER A 400 -4.63 18.49 2.98
N SER A 401 -4.86 17.61 2.02
CA SER A 401 -5.36 16.25 2.22
C SER A 401 -4.34 15.27 1.70
N VAL A 402 -3.89 14.35 2.56
CA VAL A 402 -2.81 13.42 2.23
C VAL A 402 -3.07 12.04 2.82
N PRO A 403 -2.57 10.96 2.20
CA PRO A 403 -2.56 9.64 2.83
C PRO A 403 -1.58 9.63 4.00
N LEU A 404 -2.00 9.07 5.12
CA LEU A 404 -1.17 8.87 6.31
C LEU A 404 -1.20 7.40 6.73
N VAL A 405 -0.03 6.85 7.03
CA VAL A 405 0.08 5.52 7.64
C VAL A 405 -0.35 5.61 9.09
N VAL A 406 -1.36 4.84 9.48
CA VAL A 406 -1.79 4.66 10.86
C VAL A 406 -1.54 3.23 11.29
N SER A 407 -1.01 3.06 12.49
CA SER A 407 -0.70 1.75 13.07
C SER A 407 -0.98 1.72 14.57
N PRO A 408 -2.23 2.01 15.01
CA PRO A 408 -2.62 1.95 16.42
C PRO A 408 -2.93 0.52 16.86
N GLY A 409 -2.68 0.25 18.14
CA GLY A 409 -3.02 -0.99 18.85
C GLY A 409 -4.21 -0.84 19.78
#